data_18bf18be1c8a3761461f3ba58e78072c
#
_entry.id   18bf18be1c8a3761461f3ba58e78072c
#
_cell.length_a   1.000
_cell.length_b   1.000
_cell.length_c   1.000
_cell.angle_alpha   90.00
_cell.angle_beta   90.00
_cell.angle_gamma   90.00
#
_symmetry.space_group_name_H-M   'P 1'
#
loop_
_entity.id
_entity.type
_entity.pdbx_description
1 polymer ?
#
loop_
_entity_poly.entity_id
_entity_poly.type
_entity_poly.pdbx_seq_one_letter_code
_entity_poly.pdbx_strand_id
1 'polypeptide(L)'
;MNNIIHKIRQIYPVSEEALQALLTNMQVRYYPKGTYIVQAGVTDRLIYFIEEGVTRSVFHHDGQDTTTWFSQEGDVTFGMDSLYYQQPSVESIETLSDCKIYTIHIDKLNALYETYIDICLLYTSPSPRDRQKS
;
A
#
# COMPACT_ATOMS: atom_id res chain seq x y z
N MET A 1 13.69 3.48 7.80
CA MET A 1 12.70 2.47 7.38
C MET A 1 12.41 1.43 8.46
N ASN A 2 12.49 1.83 9.71
CA ASN A 2 12.39 0.86 10.81
C ASN A 2 10.99 0.29 11.02
N ASN A 3 9.97 1.12 10.92
CA ASN A 3 8.61 0.68 11.19
C ASN A 3 8.10 -0.29 10.12
N ILE A 4 8.44 -0.02 8.86
CA ILE A 4 8.07 -0.89 7.76
C ILE A 4 8.75 -2.25 7.90
N ILE A 5 10.05 -2.25 8.16
CA ILE A 5 10.83 -3.49 8.29
C ILE A 5 10.29 -4.32 9.46
N HIS A 6 10.05 -3.65 10.59
CA HIS A 6 9.56 -4.33 11.79
C HIS A 6 8.22 -5.02 11.52
N LYS A 7 7.30 -4.29 10.87
CA LYS A 7 5.97 -4.82 10.57
C LYS A 7 6.04 -5.99 9.61
N ILE A 8 6.85 -5.88 8.56
CA ILE A 8 6.99 -6.95 7.58
C ILE A 8 7.54 -8.20 8.25
N ARG A 9 8.59 -8.08 9.05
CA ARG A 9 9.18 -9.23 9.73
C ARG A 9 8.25 -9.84 10.75
N GLN A 10 7.39 -9.03 11.36
CA GLN A 10 6.47 -9.51 12.38
C GLN A 10 5.31 -10.30 11.80
N ILE A 11 4.83 -9.90 10.63
CA ILE A 11 3.59 -10.44 10.08
C ILE A 11 3.83 -11.42 8.93
N TYR A 12 4.83 -11.20 8.13
CA TYR A 12 5.02 -11.94 6.89
C TYR A 12 6.31 -12.76 6.92
N PRO A 13 6.24 -14.05 6.55
CA PRO A 13 7.44 -14.91 6.52
C PRO A 13 8.26 -14.66 5.25
N VAL A 14 8.75 -13.45 5.09
CA VAL A 14 9.54 -13.06 3.92
C VAL A 14 11.02 -13.34 4.21
N SER A 15 11.72 -13.93 3.25
CA SER A 15 13.16 -14.18 3.40
C SER A 15 13.92 -12.86 3.42
N GLU A 16 15.12 -12.87 4.01
CA GLU A 16 15.95 -11.67 4.04
C GLU A 16 16.29 -11.19 2.63
N GLU A 17 16.52 -12.13 1.72
CA GLU A 17 16.83 -11.81 0.34
C GLU A 17 15.67 -11.08 -0.32
N ALA A 18 14.46 -11.59 -0.15
CA ALA A 18 13.25 -10.98 -0.71
C ALA A 18 13.00 -9.61 -0.08
N LEU A 19 13.20 -9.49 1.22
CA LEU A 19 13.01 -8.23 1.92
C LEU A 19 13.98 -7.17 1.39
N GLN A 20 15.25 -7.51 1.23
CA GLN A 20 16.23 -6.58 0.70
C GLN A 20 15.91 -6.15 -0.73
N ALA A 21 15.45 -7.09 -1.56
CA ALA A 21 15.05 -6.77 -2.93
C ALA A 21 13.88 -5.80 -2.94
N LEU A 22 12.91 -5.99 -2.04
CA LEU A 22 11.76 -5.11 -1.93
C LEU A 22 12.19 -3.71 -1.50
N LEU A 23 12.98 -3.61 -0.43
CA LEU A 23 13.40 -2.32 0.10
C LEU A 23 14.25 -1.52 -0.89
N THR A 24 15.09 -2.21 -1.64
CA THR A 24 15.97 -1.56 -2.61
C THR A 24 15.18 -0.93 -3.76
N ASN A 25 13.98 -1.42 -4.04
CA ASN A 25 13.16 -0.95 -5.16
C ASN A 25 12.09 0.04 -4.74
N MET A 26 12.07 0.45 -3.48
CA MET A 26 11.13 1.46 -2.98
C MET A 26 11.72 2.86 -3.12
N GLN A 27 10.83 3.85 -3.25
CA GLN A 27 11.20 5.26 -3.26
C GLN A 27 10.56 5.95 -2.07
N VAL A 28 11.32 6.80 -1.38
CA VAL A 28 10.80 7.55 -0.24
C VAL A 28 10.13 8.81 -0.74
N ARG A 29 8.99 9.15 -0.15
CA ARG A 29 8.26 10.36 -0.43
C ARG A 29 7.76 10.96 0.88
N TYR A 30 7.72 12.30 0.92
CA TYR A 30 7.24 13.05 2.08
C TYR A 30 5.98 13.79 1.69
N TYR A 31 4.92 13.63 2.49
CA TYR A 31 3.64 14.27 2.23
C TYR A 31 3.22 15.08 3.45
N PRO A 32 2.88 16.36 3.27
CA PRO A 32 2.34 17.12 4.40
C PRO A 32 0.93 16.66 4.75
N LYS A 33 0.52 16.96 5.97
CA LYS A 33 -0.84 16.69 6.43
C LYS A 33 -1.86 17.27 5.45
N GLY A 34 -2.93 16.53 5.20
CA GLY A 34 -4.02 16.98 4.33
C GLY A 34 -3.79 16.74 2.86
N THR A 35 -2.84 15.89 2.50
CA THR A 35 -2.56 15.56 1.10
C THR A 35 -3.34 14.33 0.69
N TYR A 36 -3.95 14.36 -0.50
CA TYR A 36 -4.56 13.16 -1.09
C TYR A 36 -3.48 12.45 -1.90
N ILE A 37 -2.96 11.36 -1.37
CA ILE A 37 -1.93 10.58 -2.07
C ILE A 37 -2.53 9.67 -3.13
N VAL A 38 -3.80 9.29 -2.94
CA VAL A 38 -4.60 8.60 -3.95
C VAL A 38 -5.89 9.40 -4.09
N GLN A 39 -6.30 9.71 -5.30
CA GLN A 39 -7.52 10.48 -5.54
C GLN A 39 -8.58 9.61 -6.20
N ALA A 40 -9.80 9.68 -5.69
CA ALA A 40 -10.93 9.04 -6.32
C ALA A 40 -11.06 9.54 -7.77
N GLY A 41 -11.32 8.63 -8.69
CA GLY A 41 -11.44 8.95 -10.10
C GLY A 41 -10.13 8.89 -10.88
N VAL A 42 -9.01 8.65 -10.19
CA VAL A 42 -7.70 8.57 -10.82
C VAL A 42 -7.15 7.16 -10.65
N THR A 43 -6.57 6.60 -11.71
CA THR A 43 -5.93 5.30 -11.64
C THR A 43 -4.55 5.47 -11.02
N ASP A 44 -4.30 4.78 -9.90
CA ASP A 44 -3.05 4.87 -9.17
C ASP A 44 -2.46 3.48 -9.03
N ARG A 45 -1.26 3.28 -9.57
CA ARG A 45 -0.61 1.97 -9.63
C ARG A 45 0.49 1.81 -8.58
N LEU A 46 0.52 2.68 -7.58
CA LEU A 46 1.54 2.61 -6.52
C LEU A 46 0.99 1.92 -5.29
N ILE A 47 1.89 1.26 -4.57
CA ILE A 47 1.64 0.70 -3.25
C ILE A 47 2.42 1.56 -2.27
N TYR A 48 1.78 1.91 -1.15
CA TYR A 48 2.30 2.85 -0.18
C TYR A 48 2.58 2.15 1.14
N PHE A 49 3.84 2.20 1.59
CA PHE A 49 4.26 1.65 2.87
C PHE A 49 4.54 2.81 3.81
N ILE A 50 3.79 2.90 4.89
CA ILE A 50 3.85 4.05 5.79
C ILE A 50 4.94 3.84 6.82
N GLU A 51 5.96 4.69 6.77
CA GLU A 51 7.02 4.67 7.77
C GLU A 51 6.67 5.55 8.95
N GLU A 52 6.14 6.75 8.68
CA GLU A 52 5.71 7.69 9.72
C GLU A 52 4.40 8.33 9.30
N GLY A 53 3.48 8.46 10.23
CA GLY A 53 2.23 9.19 10.00
C GLY A 53 1.02 8.29 9.94
N VAL A 54 -0.12 8.92 9.68
CA VAL A 54 -1.42 8.27 9.64
C VAL A 54 -2.16 8.73 8.39
N THR A 55 -2.82 7.79 7.72
CA THR A 55 -3.68 8.09 6.57
C THR A 55 -5.06 7.52 6.81
N ARG A 56 -6.03 8.01 6.03
CA ARG A 56 -7.37 7.42 6.01
C ARG A 56 -7.80 7.21 4.58
N SER A 57 -8.56 6.14 4.35
CA SER A 57 -9.25 5.92 3.08
C SER A 57 -10.63 6.51 3.20
N VAL A 58 -11.07 7.26 2.19
CA VAL A 58 -12.30 8.04 2.23
C VAL A 58 -13.14 7.73 1.02
N PHE A 59 -14.41 7.44 1.25
CA PHE A 59 -15.39 7.29 0.18
C PHE A 59 -16.22 8.56 0.11
N HIS A 60 -16.28 9.17 -1.08
CA HIS A 60 -17.03 10.40 -1.32
C HIS A 60 -18.40 10.03 -1.90
N HIS A 61 -19.47 10.44 -1.24
CA HIS A 61 -20.81 10.12 -1.70
C HIS A 61 -21.77 11.24 -1.32
N ASP A 62 -22.46 11.80 -2.30
CA ASP A 62 -23.47 12.84 -2.09
C ASP A 62 -22.98 14.00 -1.24
N GLY A 63 -21.74 14.44 -1.50
CA GLY A 63 -21.17 15.57 -0.77
C GLY A 63 -20.70 15.23 0.62
N GLN A 64 -20.75 13.97 1.01
CA GLN A 64 -20.28 13.51 2.33
C GLN A 64 -19.08 12.60 2.16
N ASP A 65 -18.15 12.70 3.12
CA ASP A 65 -16.98 11.87 3.15
C ASP A 65 -17.12 10.85 4.27
N THR A 66 -16.96 9.58 3.93
CA THR A 66 -17.02 8.50 4.91
C THR A 66 -15.65 7.84 4.98
N THR A 67 -15.04 7.84 6.17
CA THR A 67 -13.78 7.15 6.37
C THR A 67 -14.05 5.66 6.43
N THR A 68 -13.36 4.91 5.57
CA THR A 68 -13.54 3.46 5.49
C THR A 68 -12.40 2.70 6.16
N TRP A 69 -11.22 3.31 6.25
CA TRP A 69 -10.05 2.63 6.79
C TRP A 69 -9.01 3.64 7.26
N PHE A 70 -8.30 3.29 8.33
CA PHE A 70 -7.14 4.05 8.80
C PHE A 70 -5.89 3.19 8.64
N SER A 71 -4.78 3.81 8.27
CA SER A 71 -3.48 3.16 8.19
C SER A 71 -2.45 3.99 8.94
N GLN A 72 -1.55 3.34 9.64
CA GLN A 72 -0.55 3.99 10.47
C GLN A 72 0.83 3.37 10.21
N GLU A 73 1.81 3.71 11.05
CA GLU A 73 3.18 3.25 10.89
C GLU A 73 3.26 1.74 10.71
N GLY A 74 3.96 1.34 9.67
CA GLY A 74 4.13 -0.06 9.31
C GLY A 74 3.08 -0.61 8.37
N ASP A 75 1.96 0.07 8.19
CA ASP A 75 0.87 -0.43 7.36
C ASP A 75 1.13 -0.20 5.88
N VAL A 76 0.46 -1.00 5.06
CA VAL A 76 0.47 -0.88 3.60
C VAL A 76 -0.90 -0.39 3.16
N THR A 77 -0.93 0.58 2.26
CA THR A 77 -2.19 1.08 1.72
C THR A 77 -2.07 1.33 0.22
N PHE A 78 -3.20 1.27 -0.48
CA PHE A 78 -3.23 1.46 -1.93
C PHE A 78 -4.67 1.61 -2.40
N GLY A 79 -4.84 2.10 -3.63
CA GLY A 79 -6.16 2.14 -4.27
C GLY A 79 -6.50 0.75 -4.82
N MET A 80 -7.45 0.08 -4.19
CA MET A 80 -7.75 -1.31 -4.50
C MET A 80 -8.20 -1.51 -5.95
N ASP A 81 -9.10 -0.65 -6.43
CA ASP A 81 -9.60 -0.79 -7.79
C ASP A 81 -8.51 -0.58 -8.83
N SER A 82 -7.64 0.38 -8.60
CA SER A 82 -6.54 0.65 -9.51
C SER A 82 -5.56 -0.50 -9.55
N LEU A 83 -5.27 -1.08 -8.38
CA LEU A 83 -4.26 -2.12 -8.28
C LEU A 83 -4.72 -3.43 -8.91
N TYR A 84 -5.93 -3.86 -8.61
CA TYR A 84 -6.42 -5.16 -9.06
C TYR A 84 -7.12 -5.12 -10.41
N TYR A 85 -7.79 -4.01 -10.73
CA TYR A 85 -8.61 -3.95 -11.94
C TYR A 85 -8.16 -2.91 -12.95
N GLN A 86 -7.09 -2.17 -12.64
CA GLN A 86 -6.57 -1.11 -13.52
C GLN A 86 -7.65 -0.07 -13.84
N GLN A 87 -8.46 0.24 -12.86
CA GLN A 87 -9.57 1.19 -12.98
C GLN A 87 -9.32 2.38 -12.06
N PRO A 88 -10.00 3.51 -12.29
CA PRO A 88 -9.90 4.64 -11.38
C PRO A 88 -10.31 4.24 -9.96
N SER A 89 -9.61 4.76 -8.97
CA SER A 89 -9.91 4.48 -7.58
C SER A 89 -11.28 5.00 -7.21
N VAL A 90 -12.03 4.22 -6.44
CA VAL A 90 -13.33 4.65 -5.92
C VAL A 90 -13.14 5.51 -4.68
N GLU A 91 -12.08 5.25 -3.92
CA GLU A 91 -11.79 5.98 -2.70
C GLU A 91 -10.55 6.84 -2.85
N SER A 92 -10.47 7.87 -2.03
CA SER A 92 -9.26 8.67 -1.89
C SER A 92 -8.50 8.21 -0.64
N ILE A 93 -7.19 8.44 -0.61
CA ILE A 93 -6.39 8.22 0.58
C ILE A 93 -5.76 9.56 0.95
N GLU A 94 -6.06 10.01 2.17
CA GLU A 94 -5.65 11.33 2.66
C GLU A 94 -4.73 11.19 3.86
N THR A 95 -3.68 12.00 3.91
CA THR A 95 -2.80 12.05 5.07
C THR A 95 -3.45 12.86 6.18
N LEU A 96 -3.46 12.28 7.39
CA LEU A 96 -4.01 12.95 8.57
C LEU A 96 -2.90 13.62 9.39
N SER A 97 -1.66 13.35 9.07
CA SER A 97 -0.49 13.97 9.66
C SER A 97 0.57 14.09 8.59
N ASP A 98 1.70 14.74 8.91
CA ASP A 98 2.84 14.69 8.00
C ASP A 98 3.30 13.23 7.91
N CYS A 99 3.56 12.77 6.70
CA CYS A 99 3.86 11.36 6.47
C CYS A 99 5.17 11.19 5.74
N LYS A 100 5.91 10.15 6.14
CA LYS A 100 7.05 9.63 5.39
C LYS A 100 6.64 8.27 4.87
N ILE A 101 6.56 8.12 3.55
CA ILE A 101 5.99 6.94 2.91
C ILE A 101 6.97 6.43 1.86
N TYR A 102 7.12 5.10 1.80
CA TYR A 102 7.90 4.44 0.76
C TYR A 102 6.93 3.84 -0.25
N THR A 103 7.21 4.05 -1.53
CA THR A 103 6.32 3.62 -2.60
C THR A 103 7.03 2.66 -3.54
N ILE A 104 6.24 1.77 -4.13
CA ILE A 104 6.72 0.89 -5.19
C ILE A 104 5.59 0.72 -6.20
N HIS A 105 5.93 0.73 -7.50
CA HIS A 105 4.95 0.52 -8.55
C HIS A 105 4.56 -0.95 -8.59
N ILE A 106 3.28 -1.22 -8.87
CA ILE A 106 2.78 -2.60 -8.88
C ILE A 106 3.53 -3.48 -9.87
N ASP A 107 3.94 -2.94 -11.02
CA ASP A 107 4.67 -3.73 -12.01
C ASP A 107 6.02 -4.18 -11.46
N LYS A 108 6.69 -3.30 -10.71
CA LYS A 108 7.95 -3.65 -10.07
C LYS A 108 7.74 -4.71 -9.00
N LEU A 109 6.68 -4.57 -8.23
CA LEU A 109 6.36 -5.55 -7.19
C LEU A 109 6.06 -6.91 -7.79
N ASN A 110 5.30 -6.94 -8.90
CA ASN A 110 5.01 -8.20 -9.59
C ASN A 110 6.26 -8.86 -10.13
N ALA A 111 7.21 -8.07 -10.64
CA ALA A 111 8.48 -8.59 -11.11
C ALA A 111 9.27 -9.23 -9.96
N LEU A 112 9.24 -8.59 -8.80
CA LEU A 112 9.88 -9.16 -7.61
C LEU A 112 9.18 -10.43 -7.14
N TYR A 113 7.85 -10.45 -7.24
CA TYR A 113 7.08 -11.62 -6.85
C TYR A 113 7.43 -12.84 -7.72
N GLU A 114 7.70 -12.63 -8.99
CA GLU A 114 8.09 -13.73 -9.87
C GLU A 114 9.43 -14.34 -9.46
N THR A 115 10.31 -13.54 -8.86
CA THR A 115 11.59 -14.01 -8.36
C THR A 115 11.50 -14.51 -6.92
N TYR A 116 10.73 -13.81 -6.09
CA TYR A 116 10.61 -14.07 -4.65
C TYR A 116 9.13 -14.25 -4.33
N ILE A 117 8.66 -15.47 -4.37
CA ILE A 117 7.23 -15.75 -4.21
C ILE A 117 6.67 -15.24 -2.88
N ASP A 118 7.50 -15.13 -1.85
CA ASP A 118 7.07 -14.65 -0.54
C ASP A 118 6.44 -13.26 -0.60
N ILE A 119 6.87 -12.44 -1.57
CA ILE A 119 6.46 -11.04 -1.62
C ILE A 119 4.97 -10.89 -1.88
N CYS A 120 4.34 -11.85 -2.54
CA CYS A 120 2.91 -11.75 -2.82
C CYS A 120 2.08 -11.64 -1.54
N LEU A 121 2.58 -12.13 -0.43
CA LEU A 121 1.86 -12.09 0.84
C LEU A 121 1.67 -10.68 1.37
N LEU A 122 2.48 -9.72 0.90
CA LEU A 122 2.43 -8.36 1.42
C LEU A 122 1.17 -7.62 1.00
N TYR A 123 0.57 -7.98 -0.12
CA TYR A 123 -0.60 -7.25 -0.57
C TYR A 123 -1.79 -8.14 -0.92
N THR A 124 -1.60 -9.44 -1.01
CA THR A 124 -2.72 -10.31 -1.29
C THR A 124 -3.27 -10.98 -0.06
N SER A 125 -2.46 -11.01 0.98
CA SER A 125 -2.87 -11.62 2.18
C SER A 125 -4.12 -11.05 2.68
N PRO A 126 -4.75 -11.76 3.39
CA PRO A 126 -4.82 -13.12 3.53
C PRO A 126 -5.79 -13.61 2.61
N SER A 127 -6.34 -12.98 2.04
CA SER A 127 -7.34 -13.42 1.49
C SER A 127 -7.17 -14.08 0.38
N PRO A 128 -6.78 -13.99 -0.15
CA PRO A 128 -6.92 -14.49 -1.28
C PRO A 128 -6.81 -15.77 -1.59
N ARG A 129 -6.45 -16.25 -1.09
CA ARG A 129 -6.30 -17.32 -1.50
C ARG A 129 -7.27 -17.94 -1.61
N ASP A 130 -7.72 -17.50 -1.09
CA ASP A 130 -8.76 -17.91 -1.14
C ASP A 130 -9.31 -17.83 -2.28
N ARG A 131 -9.06 -17.05 -2.83
CA ARG A 131 -9.55 -16.90 -3.94
C ARG A 131 -9.05 -17.83 -4.83
N GLN A 132 -8.45 -18.44 -4.60
CA GLN A 132 -8.04 -19.18 -5.40
C GLN A 132 -8.47 -20.33 -5.48
N LYS A 133 -8.98 -20.41 -5.13
CA LYS A 133 -9.37 -21.24 -5.39
C LYS A 133 -9.77 -21.57 -6.08
N SER A 134 -9.82 -21.28 -6.18
CA SER A 134 -10.00 -21.50 -6.81
C SER A 134 -9.93 -21.70 -7.20
#